data_dc5dab5d2b4c1acee860a1363a75e3ec
#
_entry.id   dc5dab5d2b4c1acee860a1363a75e3ec
#
_cell.length_a   1.000
_cell.length_b   1.000
_cell.length_c   1.000
_cell.angle_alpha   90.00
_cell.angle_beta   90.00
_cell.angle_gamma   90.00
#
_symmetry.space_group_name_H-M   'P 1'
#
loop_
_entity.id
_entity.type
_entity.pdbx_description
1 polymer ?
#
loop_
_entity_poly.entity_id
_entity_poly.type
_entity_poly.pdbx_seq_one_letter_code
_entity_poly.pdbx_strand_id
1 'polypeptide(L)'
;KSVTPGLMPLPEASTEDMRELLHDNLHVEPEKPDFVRPVRRRMEMEELDQSIASGPAAEALPPRPERPEPEPEENRAAMLEILNAMARDEDSLFQSSTTLFQDFTIRCRMKGISVRSLDATMFRRGFAAAVAGIEDPEDERWFDLVNLAKHVPDDALAPFYVIARAAMDNEPCPDDDRLAKIYGTSSPRRIQRLLDYLEKDGLIVVRTDFAGKRSVGVPDLGVTTAAVEA
;
A
#
# COMPACT_ATOMS: atom_id res chain seq x y z
N LYS A 1 63.83 22.40 -2.09
CA LYS A 1 63.31 22.75 -0.76
C LYS A 1 61.87 23.20 -1.01
N SER A 2 60.93 22.28 -0.84
CA SER A 2 59.49 22.55 -0.90
C SER A 2 59.02 22.91 0.52
N VAL A 3 58.44 24.08 0.65
CA VAL A 3 57.84 24.57 1.90
C VAL A 3 56.36 24.23 1.83
N THR A 4 55.89 23.36 2.72
CA THR A 4 54.48 23.05 2.93
C THR A 4 53.87 24.14 3.80
N PRO A 5 52.75 24.79 3.42
CA PRO A 5 52.08 25.71 4.32
C PRO A 5 51.39 24.92 5.45
N GLY A 6 51.72 25.29 6.69
CA GLY A 6 51.17 24.69 7.88
C GLY A 6 49.64 24.96 7.97
N LEU A 7 48.87 23.92 8.23
CA LEU A 7 47.48 24.04 8.68
C LEU A 7 47.47 24.73 10.03
N MET A 8 46.75 25.84 10.14
CA MET A 8 46.42 26.45 11.41
C MET A 8 45.40 25.53 12.13
N PRO A 9 45.60 25.22 13.42
CA PRO A 9 44.59 24.51 14.18
C PRO A 9 43.35 25.41 14.36
N LEU A 10 42.19 24.81 14.11
CA LEU A 10 40.88 25.41 14.44
C LEU A 10 40.77 25.59 15.95
N PRO A 11 40.24 26.71 16.46
CA PRO A 11 39.99 26.90 17.87
C PRO A 11 39.00 25.83 18.36
N GLU A 12 39.39 25.09 19.38
CA GLU A 12 38.51 24.16 20.09
C GLU A 12 37.46 25.01 20.83
N ALA A 13 36.23 25.03 20.31
CA ALA A 13 35.11 25.61 21.04
C ALA A 13 34.90 24.81 22.32
N SER A 14 34.99 25.48 23.46
CA SER A 14 34.75 24.87 24.78
C SER A 14 33.33 24.33 24.84
N THR A 15 33.15 23.16 25.44
CA THR A 15 31.84 22.55 25.66
C THR A 15 30.92 23.40 26.54
N GLU A 16 31.46 24.38 27.25
CA GLU A 16 30.70 25.35 28.04
C GLU A 16 30.06 26.43 27.16
N ASP A 17 30.77 26.94 26.14
CA ASP A 17 30.22 27.94 25.19
C ASP A 17 29.06 27.36 24.37
N MET A 18 29.12 26.06 24.05
CA MET A 18 28.01 25.37 23.37
C MET A 18 26.79 25.15 24.26
N ARG A 19 26.97 25.00 25.56
CA ARG A 19 25.87 24.89 26.53
C ARG A 19 25.17 26.22 26.78
N GLU A 20 25.90 27.33 26.82
CA GLU A 20 25.32 28.65 26.96
C GLU A 20 24.48 29.06 25.75
N LEU A 21 24.96 28.78 24.53
CA LEU A 21 24.19 29.02 23.28
C LEU A 21 22.94 28.14 23.15
N LEU A 22 22.93 26.98 23.76
CA LEU A 22 21.73 26.12 23.79
C LEU A 22 20.71 26.53 24.85
N HIS A 23 21.15 27.18 25.93
CA HIS A 23 20.25 27.63 27.00
C HIS A 23 19.47 28.89 26.63
N ASP A 24 20.09 29.80 25.87
CA ASP A 24 19.43 31.06 25.44
C ASP A 24 18.34 30.86 24.37
N ASN A 25 18.41 29.73 23.62
CA ASN A 25 17.40 29.42 22.59
C ASN A 25 16.21 28.59 23.09
N LEU A 26 16.21 28.14 24.37
CA LEU A 26 15.15 27.30 24.91
C LEU A 26 14.06 28.04 25.69
N HIS A 27 14.16 29.38 25.82
CA HIS A 27 13.17 30.21 26.52
C HIS A 27 12.44 31.22 25.66
N VAL A 28 12.22 30.90 24.39
CA VAL A 28 11.16 31.59 23.63
C VAL A 28 9.88 30.79 23.90
N GLU A 29 9.14 31.21 24.93
CA GLU A 29 7.75 30.77 25.03
C GLU A 29 7.04 31.18 23.73
N PRO A 30 6.42 30.26 22.98
CA PRO A 30 5.60 30.64 21.85
C PRO A 30 4.44 31.47 22.43
N GLU A 31 4.36 32.77 22.06
CA GLU A 31 3.17 33.57 22.28
C GLU A 31 1.99 32.78 21.73
N LYS A 32 1.16 32.28 22.63
CA LYS A 32 -0.09 31.62 22.26
C LYS A 32 -0.92 32.69 21.56
N PRO A 33 -1.30 32.49 20.28
CA PRO A 33 -2.22 33.40 19.66
C PRO A 33 -3.48 33.44 20.55
N ASP A 34 -3.88 34.63 20.93
CA ASP A 34 -5.16 34.87 21.62
C ASP A 34 -6.29 34.37 20.71
N PHE A 35 -6.60 33.09 20.86
CA PHE A 35 -7.75 32.51 20.22
C PHE A 35 -8.97 32.98 20.99
N VAL A 36 -9.45 34.16 20.62
CA VAL A 36 -10.75 34.66 21.09
C VAL A 36 -11.79 33.67 20.56
N ARG A 37 -12.17 32.70 21.40
CA ARG A 37 -13.29 31.82 21.10
C ARG A 37 -14.49 32.71 20.87
N PRO A 38 -15.13 32.68 19.68
CA PRO A 38 -16.38 33.39 19.51
C PRO A 38 -17.33 32.87 20.59
N VAL A 39 -17.77 33.77 21.47
CA VAL A 39 -18.79 33.47 22.47
C VAL A 39 -20.02 33.10 21.67
N ARG A 40 -20.25 31.76 21.52
CA ARG A 40 -21.53 31.28 21.00
C ARG A 40 -22.56 31.75 21.99
N ARG A 41 -23.33 32.76 21.60
CA ARG A 41 -24.54 33.17 22.30
C ARG A 41 -25.35 31.91 22.49
N ARG A 42 -25.54 31.48 23.74
CA ARG A 42 -26.40 30.36 24.09
C ARG A 42 -27.82 30.89 23.75
N MET A 43 -28.29 30.56 22.54
CA MET A 43 -29.70 30.74 22.20
C MET A 43 -30.47 29.87 23.16
N GLU A 44 -31.43 30.46 23.87
CA GLU A 44 -32.29 29.69 24.77
C GLU A 44 -33.06 28.68 23.93
N MET A 45 -33.26 27.46 24.47
CA MET A 45 -33.86 26.34 23.74
C MET A 45 -35.25 26.65 23.19
N GLU A 46 -35.95 27.59 23.80
CA GLU A 46 -37.28 28.09 23.36
C GLU A 46 -37.20 28.88 22.04
N GLU A 47 -36.13 29.66 21.78
CA GLU A 47 -35.95 30.37 20.50
C GLU A 47 -35.63 29.43 19.36
N LEU A 48 -34.96 28.31 19.65
CA LEU A 48 -34.64 27.28 18.65
C LEU A 48 -35.91 26.54 18.21
N ASP A 49 -36.78 26.18 19.14
CA ASP A 49 -38.05 25.49 18.84
C ASP A 49 -39.00 26.35 18.02
N GLN A 50 -39.07 27.68 18.28
CA GLN A 50 -39.87 28.62 17.49
C GLN A 50 -39.36 28.86 16.10
N SER A 51 -38.00 28.81 15.90
CA SER A 51 -37.39 28.92 14.60
C SER A 51 -37.59 27.70 13.70
N ILE A 52 -37.65 26.50 14.31
CA ILE A 52 -37.93 25.24 13.60
C ILE A 52 -39.38 25.16 13.18
N ALA A 53 -40.31 25.66 14.03
CA ALA A 53 -41.75 25.63 13.76
C ALA A 53 -42.23 26.61 12.70
N SER A 54 -41.48 27.67 12.40
CA SER A 54 -41.85 28.76 11.48
C SER A 54 -41.08 28.75 10.14
N GLY A 55 -40.20 27.80 9.92
CA GLY A 55 -39.56 27.60 8.61
C GLY A 55 -40.57 27.10 7.57
N PRO A 56 -40.51 27.57 6.31
CA PRO A 56 -41.37 26.96 5.26
C PRO A 56 -41.11 25.47 5.26
N ALA A 57 -42.20 24.69 5.30
CA ALA A 57 -42.11 23.24 5.26
C ALA A 57 -41.12 22.84 4.16
N ALA A 58 -39.97 22.28 4.58
CA ALA A 58 -38.98 21.79 3.63
C ALA A 58 -39.72 20.80 2.75
N GLU A 59 -40.04 21.20 1.53
CA GLU A 59 -40.62 20.34 0.51
C GLU A 59 -39.72 19.11 0.42
N ALA A 60 -40.20 17.99 0.93
CA ALA A 60 -39.41 16.77 1.00
C ALA A 60 -38.93 16.48 -0.42
N LEU A 61 -37.62 16.64 -0.65
CA LEU A 61 -37.03 16.28 -1.94
C LEU A 61 -37.53 14.85 -2.27
N PRO A 62 -38.05 14.64 -3.47
CA PRO A 62 -38.52 13.32 -3.87
C PRO A 62 -37.41 12.32 -3.57
N PRO A 63 -37.73 11.13 -3.03
CA PRO A 63 -36.71 10.13 -2.74
C PRO A 63 -35.91 9.93 -4.01
N ARG A 64 -34.58 10.11 -3.88
CA ARG A 64 -33.68 9.90 -5.00
C ARG A 64 -33.96 8.51 -5.55
N PRO A 65 -34.27 8.36 -6.85
CA PRO A 65 -34.57 7.05 -7.40
C PRO A 65 -33.43 6.09 -7.01
N GLU A 66 -33.77 5.06 -6.27
CA GLU A 66 -32.82 4.01 -5.92
C GLU A 66 -32.37 3.41 -7.27
N ARG A 67 -31.13 3.67 -7.62
CA ARG A 67 -30.54 3.01 -8.77
C ARG A 67 -30.47 1.53 -8.41
N PRO A 68 -31.05 0.62 -9.26
CA PRO A 68 -30.98 -0.81 -8.96
C PRO A 68 -29.53 -1.18 -8.69
N GLU A 69 -29.27 -1.84 -7.56
CA GLU A 69 -27.93 -2.36 -7.26
C GLU A 69 -27.62 -3.40 -8.34
N PRO A 70 -26.51 -3.27 -9.07
CA PRO A 70 -26.12 -4.26 -10.06
C PRO A 70 -25.96 -5.64 -9.41
N GLU A 71 -26.20 -6.67 -10.19
CA GLU A 71 -26.09 -8.06 -9.72
C GLU A 71 -24.70 -8.31 -9.11
N PRO A 72 -24.61 -9.18 -8.08
CA PRO A 72 -23.33 -9.42 -7.37
C PRO A 72 -22.17 -9.81 -8.29
N GLU A 73 -22.44 -10.57 -9.35
CA GLU A 73 -21.42 -10.96 -10.33
C GLU A 73 -20.96 -9.79 -11.20
N GLU A 74 -21.87 -8.90 -11.61
CA GLU A 74 -21.52 -7.69 -12.37
C GLU A 74 -20.66 -6.76 -11.50
N ASN A 75 -20.99 -6.63 -10.22
CA ASN A 75 -20.20 -5.88 -9.26
C ASN A 75 -18.79 -6.45 -9.14
N ARG A 76 -18.67 -7.78 -9.04
CA ARG A 76 -17.39 -8.48 -8.94
C ARG A 76 -16.54 -8.25 -10.20
N ALA A 77 -17.10 -8.46 -11.38
CA ALA A 77 -16.41 -8.24 -12.64
C ALA A 77 -15.91 -6.80 -12.78
N ALA A 78 -16.75 -5.82 -12.43
CA ALA A 78 -16.38 -4.41 -12.46
C ALA A 78 -15.29 -4.06 -11.43
N MET A 79 -15.28 -4.70 -10.25
CA MET A 79 -14.21 -4.54 -9.24
C MET A 79 -12.89 -5.12 -9.73
N LEU A 80 -12.89 -6.29 -10.34
CA LEU A 80 -11.70 -6.91 -10.94
C LEU A 80 -11.13 -6.03 -12.06
N GLU A 81 -11.99 -5.47 -12.92
CA GLU A 81 -11.57 -4.53 -13.96
C GLU A 81 -10.85 -3.31 -13.37
N ILE A 82 -11.38 -2.75 -12.27
CA ILE A 82 -10.76 -1.61 -11.59
C ILE A 82 -9.40 -2.02 -10.99
N LEU A 83 -9.32 -3.16 -10.29
CA LEU A 83 -8.08 -3.67 -9.71
C LEU A 83 -7.00 -3.89 -10.76
N ASN A 84 -7.37 -4.54 -11.88
CA ASN A 84 -6.47 -4.79 -12.99
C ASN A 84 -6.01 -3.49 -13.68
N ALA A 85 -6.89 -2.49 -13.80
CA ALA A 85 -6.53 -1.18 -14.33
C ALA A 85 -5.56 -0.44 -13.41
N MET A 86 -5.78 -0.50 -12.09
CA MET A 86 -4.88 0.10 -11.09
C MET A 86 -3.51 -0.60 -11.05
N ALA A 87 -3.48 -1.93 -11.18
CA ALA A 87 -2.25 -2.71 -11.17
C ALA A 87 -1.36 -2.49 -12.41
N ARG A 88 -1.94 -2.05 -13.53
CA ARG A 88 -1.21 -1.68 -14.76
C ARG A 88 -0.56 -0.29 -14.67
N ASP A 89 -0.98 0.53 -13.71
CA ASP A 89 -0.41 1.84 -13.46
C ASP A 89 0.84 1.69 -12.59
N GLU A 90 2.01 1.97 -13.17
CA GLU A 90 3.30 1.84 -12.49
C GLU A 90 3.40 2.73 -11.25
N ASP A 91 2.76 3.89 -11.26
CA ASP A 91 2.76 4.81 -10.12
C ASP A 91 2.02 4.22 -8.91
N SER A 92 1.08 3.33 -9.14
CA SER A 92 0.32 2.64 -8.09
C SER A 92 1.21 1.77 -7.17
N LEU A 93 2.29 1.19 -7.70
CA LEU A 93 3.20 0.33 -6.91
C LEU A 93 3.99 1.11 -5.84
N PHE A 94 4.10 2.44 -5.99
CA PHE A 94 4.81 3.30 -5.04
C PHE A 94 3.88 3.99 -4.03
N GLN A 95 2.57 3.79 -4.15
CA GLN A 95 1.60 4.39 -3.25
C GLN A 95 1.35 3.54 -2.00
N SER A 96 0.92 4.21 -0.94
CA SER A 96 0.53 3.48 0.27
C SER A 96 -0.74 2.66 0.02
N SER A 97 -0.86 1.50 0.67
CA SER A 97 -2.06 0.65 0.61
C SER A 97 -3.34 1.40 0.99
N THR A 98 -3.24 2.38 1.91
CA THR A 98 -4.36 3.23 2.31
C THR A 98 -4.81 4.14 1.16
N THR A 99 -3.86 4.77 0.47
CA THR A 99 -4.14 5.65 -0.67
C THR A 99 -4.77 4.85 -1.81
N LEU A 100 -4.20 3.69 -2.12
CA LEU A 100 -4.74 2.79 -3.15
C LEU A 100 -6.16 2.31 -2.83
N PHE A 101 -6.43 1.97 -1.57
CA PHE A 101 -7.78 1.56 -1.16
C PHE A 101 -8.79 2.71 -1.26
N GLN A 102 -8.38 3.94 -0.96
CA GLN A 102 -9.22 5.12 -1.14
C GLN A 102 -9.53 5.36 -2.62
N ASP A 103 -8.53 5.30 -3.50
CA ASP A 103 -8.72 5.44 -4.95
C ASP A 103 -9.63 4.34 -5.50
N PHE A 104 -9.39 3.08 -5.12
CA PHE A 104 -10.26 1.95 -5.46
C PHE A 104 -11.71 2.20 -5.06
N THR A 105 -11.93 2.66 -3.82
CA THR A 105 -13.27 2.98 -3.31
C THR A 105 -13.95 4.07 -4.12
N ILE A 106 -13.20 5.10 -4.53
CA ILE A 106 -13.72 6.19 -5.38
C ILE A 106 -14.11 5.64 -6.76
N ARG A 107 -13.26 4.85 -7.40
CA ARG A 107 -13.52 4.24 -8.71
C ARG A 107 -14.74 3.31 -8.67
N CYS A 108 -14.88 2.51 -7.61
CA CYS A 108 -16.06 1.68 -7.38
C CYS A 108 -17.34 2.52 -7.31
N ARG A 109 -17.33 3.61 -6.53
CA ARG A 109 -18.48 4.52 -6.42
C ARG A 109 -18.82 5.18 -7.75
N MET A 110 -17.83 5.56 -8.55
CA MET A 110 -18.04 6.13 -9.88
C MET A 110 -18.73 5.15 -10.83
N LYS A 111 -18.47 3.85 -10.71
CA LYS A 111 -19.15 2.77 -11.44
C LYS A 111 -20.49 2.34 -10.82
N GLY A 112 -20.90 2.94 -9.69
CA GLY A 112 -22.15 2.63 -9.00
C GLY A 112 -22.09 1.36 -8.14
N ILE A 113 -20.89 0.86 -7.86
CA ILE A 113 -20.68 -0.34 -7.04
C ILE A 113 -20.82 0.04 -5.55
N SER A 114 -21.57 -0.76 -4.80
CA SER A 114 -21.69 -0.58 -3.35
C SER A 114 -20.37 -0.93 -2.65
N VAL A 115 -19.82 0.03 -1.90
CA VAL A 115 -18.55 -0.15 -1.17
C VAL A 115 -18.75 -0.58 0.28
N ARG A 116 -19.98 -0.86 0.70
CA ARG A 116 -20.30 -1.20 2.12
C ARG A 116 -19.69 -2.53 2.57
N SER A 117 -19.49 -3.46 1.65
CA SER A 117 -18.92 -4.79 1.91
C SER A 117 -17.41 -4.88 1.62
N LEU A 118 -16.79 -3.80 1.16
CA LEU A 118 -15.37 -3.80 0.82
C LEU A 118 -14.54 -3.56 2.09
N ASP A 119 -13.66 -4.50 2.40
CA ASP A 119 -12.63 -4.31 3.40
C ASP A 119 -11.24 -4.13 2.78
N ALA A 120 -10.33 -3.56 3.57
CA ALA A 120 -8.97 -3.30 3.12
C ALA A 120 -8.16 -4.59 2.88
N THR A 121 -8.53 -5.70 3.52
CA THR A 121 -7.85 -7.00 3.35
C THR A 121 -8.24 -7.61 2.01
N MET A 122 -9.53 -7.63 1.68
CA MET A 122 -10.01 -8.07 0.37
C MET A 122 -9.36 -7.26 -0.76
N PHE A 123 -9.31 -5.93 -0.60
CA PHE A 123 -8.65 -5.06 -1.56
C PHE A 123 -7.17 -5.43 -1.73
N ARG A 124 -6.40 -5.55 -0.64
CA ARG A 124 -4.96 -5.86 -0.70
C ARG A 124 -4.71 -7.19 -1.39
N ARG A 125 -5.50 -8.22 -1.08
CA ARG A 125 -5.37 -9.53 -1.71
C ARG A 125 -5.73 -9.51 -3.20
N GLY A 126 -6.81 -8.85 -3.55
CA GLY A 126 -7.21 -8.66 -4.95
C GLY A 126 -6.20 -7.84 -5.74
N PHE A 127 -5.68 -6.77 -5.16
CA PHE A 127 -4.66 -5.93 -5.79
C PHE A 127 -3.33 -6.69 -5.97
N ALA A 128 -2.91 -7.49 -4.97
CA ALA A 128 -1.72 -8.34 -5.08
C ALA A 128 -1.85 -9.36 -6.24
N ALA A 129 -3.02 -9.97 -6.41
CA ALA A 129 -3.30 -10.86 -7.53
C ALA A 129 -3.22 -10.11 -8.87
N ALA A 130 -3.85 -8.93 -8.96
CA ALA A 130 -3.84 -8.10 -10.16
C ALA A 130 -2.41 -7.65 -10.55
N VAL A 131 -1.58 -7.26 -9.58
CA VAL A 131 -0.15 -6.92 -9.80
C VAL A 131 0.62 -8.09 -10.37
N ALA A 132 0.30 -9.31 -9.94
CA ALA A 132 0.89 -10.54 -10.51
C ALA A 132 0.30 -10.89 -11.89
N GLY A 133 -0.70 -10.16 -12.38
CA GLY A 133 -1.39 -10.46 -13.63
C GLY A 133 -2.37 -11.62 -13.52
N ILE A 134 -2.85 -11.93 -12.32
CA ILE A 134 -3.96 -12.84 -12.06
C ILE A 134 -5.24 -12.00 -12.18
N GLU A 135 -5.83 -12.00 -13.39
CA GLU A 135 -6.96 -11.12 -13.70
C GLU A 135 -8.22 -11.51 -12.93
N ASP A 136 -8.46 -12.80 -12.75
CA ASP A 136 -9.53 -13.36 -11.92
C ASP A 136 -8.99 -14.45 -10.97
N PRO A 137 -8.89 -14.16 -9.66
CA PRO A 137 -8.42 -15.14 -8.66
C PRO A 137 -9.36 -16.34 -8.46
N GLU A 138 -10.61 -16.29 -8.94
CA GLU A 138 -11.57 -17.41 -8.85
C GLU A 138 -11.52 -18.33 -10.09
N ASP A 139 -10.73 -17.99 -11.09
CA ASP A 139 -10.48 -18.88 -12.22
C ASP A 139 -9.84 -20.21 -11.72
N GLU A 140 -10.34 -21.34 -12.21
CA GLU A 140 -9.89 -22.68 -11.84
C GLU A 140 -8.37 -22.82 -11.95
N ARG A 141 -7.76 -22.16 -12.94
CA ARG A 141 -6.30 -22.15 -13.12
C ARG A 141 -5.53 -21.69 -11.87
N TRP A 142 -6.09 -20.75 -11.10
CA TRP A 142 -5.42 -20.14 -9.95
C TRP A 142 -5.86 -20.72 -8.61
N PHE A 143 -6.78 -21.68 -8.60
CA PHE A 143 -7.40 -22.20 -7.39
C PHE A 143 -6.37 -22.68 -6.34
N ASP A 144 -5.42 -23.50 -6.74
CA ASP A 144 -4.40 -24.03 -5.82
C ASP A 144 -3.45 -22.95 -5.35
N LEU A 145 -3.03 -22.04 -6.24
CA LEU A 145 -2.20 -20.90 -5.90
C LEU A 145 -2.90 -19.94 -4.89
N VAL A 146 -4.16 -19.62 -5.13
CA VAL A 146 -4.94 -18.73 -4.24
C VAL A 146 -5.17 -19.39 -2.88
N ASN A 147 -5.37 -20.72 -2.83
CA ASN A 147 -5.48 -21.45 -1.57
C ASN A 147 -4.17 -21.44 -0.78
N LEU A 148 -3.05 -21.70 -1.43
CA LEU A 148 -1.73 -21.63 -0.83
C LEU A 148 -1.44 -20.21 -0.30
N ALA A 149 -1.78 -19.20 -1.07
CA ALA A 149 -1.60 -17.79 -0.74
C ALA A 149 -2.37 -17.32 0.51
N LYS A 150 -3.38 -18.08 0.99
CA LYS A 150 -4.09 -17.75 2.24
C LYS A 150 -3.18 -17.73 3.46
N HIS A 151 -2.07 -18.48 3.41
CA HIS A 151 -1.08 -18.58 4.49
C HIS A 151 0.03 -17.52 4.37
N VAL A 152 0.07 -16.78 3.26
CA VAL A 152 1.07 -15.74 3.01
C VAL A 152 0.62 -14.41 3.62
N PRO A 153 1.49 -13.71 4.39
CA PRO A 153 1.20 -12.36 4.87
C PRO A 153 0.91 -11.37 3.74
N ASP A 154 0.03 -10.43 3.99
CA ASP A 154 -0.45 -9.48 2.98
C ASP A 154 0.68 -8.67 2.32
N ASP A 155 1.75 -8.35 3.04
CA ASP A 155 2.90 -7.61 2.53
C ASP A 155 3.80 -8.46 1.61
N ALA A 156 3.89 -9.76 1.83
CA ALA A 156 4.65 -10.69 1.00
C ALA A 156 3.83 -11.28 -0.17
N LEU A 157 2.52 -11.02 -0.20
CA LEU A 157 1.59 -11.72 -1.10
C LEU A 157 1.84 -11.39 -2.58
N ALA A 158 2.03 -10.11 -2.93
CA ALA A 158 2.24 -9.73 -4.33
C ALA A 158 3.55 -10.30 -4.91
N PRO A 159 4.72 -10.20 -4.24
CA PRO A 159 5.94 -10.89 -4.67
C PRO A 159 5.77 -12.41 -4.78
N PHE A 160 5.09 -13.05 -3.81
CA PHE A 160 4.83 -14.49 -3.86
C PHE A 160 4.01 -14.88 -5.09
N TYR A 161 2.90 -14.17 -5.36
CA TYR A 161 2.08 -14.43 -6.55
C TYR A 161 2.87 -14.30 -7.86
N VAL A 162 3.72 -13.27 -7.97
CA VAL A 162 4.53 -13.05 -9.18
C VAL A 162 5.52 -14.20 -9.40
N ILE A 163 6.18 -14.67 -8.32
CA ILE A 163 7.11 -15.81 -8.38
C ILE A 163 6.35 -17.10 -8.74
N ALA A 164 5.24 -17.37 -8.05
CA ALA A 164 4.46 -18.58 -8.26
C ALA A 164 3.85 -18.66 -9.67
N ARG A 165 3.35 -17.51 -10.18
CA ARG A 165 2.86 -17.44 -11.55
C ARG A 165 3.97 -17.72 -12.55
N ALA A 166 5.15 -17.09 -12.41
CA ALA A 166 6.29 -17.36 -13.28
C ALA A 166 6.68 -18.85 -13.26
N ALA A 167 6.59 -19.50 -12.07
CA ALA A 167 6.83 -20.93 -11.96
C ALA A 167 5.76 -21.78 -12.66
N MET A 168 4.47 -21.41 -12.56
CA MET A 168 3.38 -22.11 -13.25
C MET A 168 3.48 -21.97 -14.78
N ASP A 169 3.95 -20.81 -15.26
CA ASP A 169 4.13 -20.52 -16.68
C ASP A 169 5.49 -20.99 -17.21
N ASN A 170 6.35 -21.58 -16.36
CA ASN A 170 7.72 -21.94 -16.66
C ASN A 170 8.51 -20.75 -17.25
N GLU A 171 8.19 -19.56 -16.76
CA GLU A 171 8.89 -18.31 -17.07
C GLU A 171 10.11 -18.13 -16.14
N PRO A 172 11.07 -17.27 -16.51
CA PRO A 172 12.16 -16.87 -15.62
C PRO A 172 11.64 -16.28 -14.31
N CYS A 173 12.33 -16.60 -13.21
CA CYS A 173 12.05 -15.91 -11.94
C CYS A 173 12.23 -14.40 -12.14
N PRO A 174 11.29 -13.58 -11.66
CA PRO A 174 11.46 -12.13 -11.67
C PRO A 174 12.77 -11.72 -11.00
N ASP A 175 13.44 -10.73 -11.59
CA ASP A 175 14.66 -10.18 -11.03
C ASP A 175 14.39 -9.42 -9.73
N ASP A 176 15.47 -9.15 -8.99
CA ASP A 176 15.37 -8.47 -7.70
C ASP A 176 14.84 -7.04 -7.83
N ASP A 177 15.08 -6.36 -8.96
CA ASP A 177 14.57 -5.01 -9.21
C ASP A 177 13.05 -5.01 -9.40
N ARG A 178 12.52 -5.97 -10.15
CA ARG A 178 11.08 -6.15 -10.31
C ARG A 178 10.40 -6.53 -9.00
N LEU A 179 11.00 -7.47 -8.26
CA LEU A 179 10.50 -7.84 -6.94
C LEU A 179 10.54 -6.66 -5.97
N ALA A 180 11.59 -5.83 -6.03
CA ALA A 180 11.71 -4.63 -5.20
C ALA A 180 10.61 -3.60 -5.50
N LYS A 181 10.31 -3.35 -6.77
CA LYS A 181 9.20 -2.47 -7.18
C LYS A 181 7.87 -2.98 -6.62
N ILE A 182 7.58 -4.27 -6.80
CA ILE A 182 6.33 -4.90 -6.34
C ILE A 182 6.22 -4.90 -4.81
N TYR A 183 7.33 -5.11 -4.11
CA TYR A 183 7.38 -5.07 -2.64
C TYR A 183 7.40 -3.64 -2.07
N GLY A 184 7.48 -2.63 -2.92
CA GLY A 184 7.51 -1.22 -2.50
C GLY A 184 8.82 -0.84 -1.80
N THR A 185 9.97 -1.34 -2.27
CA THR A 185 11.30 -1.07 -1.69
C THR A 185 12.33 -0.80 -2.78
N SER A 186 13.37 -0.05 -2.44
CA SER A 186 14.58 0.10 -3.24
C SER A 186 15.77 -0.65 -2.65
N SER A 187 15.58 -1.43 -1.59
CA SER A 187 16.66 -2.10 -0.86
C SER A 187 16.81 -3.57 -1.26
N PRO A 188 17.90 -3.97 -1.92
CA PRO A 188 18.16 -5.37 -2.27
C PRO A 188 18.18 -6.30 -1.05
N ARG A 189 18.65 -5.80 0.10
CA ARG A 189 18.64 -6.57 1.36
C ARG A 189 17.25 -6.90 1.87
N ARG A 190 16.24 -6.07 1.55
CA ARG A 190 14.85 -6.38 1.91
C ARG A 190 14.28 -7.49 1.05
N ILE A 191 14.64 -7.51 -0.23
CA ILE A 191 14.24 -8.58 -1.14
C ILE A 191 14.87 -9.90 -0.71
N GLN A 192 16.15 -9.91 -0.39
CA GLN A 192 16.80 -11.12 0.11
C GLN A 192 16.10 -11.65 1.37
N ARG A 193 15.81 -10.80 2.34
CA ARG A 193 15.07 -11.21 3.55
C ARG A 193 13.65 -11.71 3.26
N LEU A 194 12.98 -11.13 2.26
CA LEU A 194 11.68 -11.59 1.82
C LEU A 194 11.77 -13.00 1.25
N LEU A 195 12.74 -13.26 0.38
CA LEU A 195 12.98 -14.61 -0.19
C LEU A 195 13.36 -15.60 0.91
N ASP A 196 14.28 -15.22 1.81
CA ASP A 196 14.67 -16.05 2.97
C ASP A 196 13.46 -16.39 3.87
N TYR A 197 12.56 -15.42 4.04
CA TYR A 197 11.32 -15.61 4.81
C TYR A 197 10.38 -16.61 4.12
N LEU A 198 10.11 -16.43 2.82
CA LEU A 198 9.26 -17.34 2.05
C LEU A 198 9.85 -18.76 1.98
N GLU A 199 11.17 -18.88 1.89
CA GLU A 199 11.85 -20.18 1.89
C GLU A 199 11.80 -20.84 3.27
N LYS A 200 11.99 -20.10 4.35
CA LYS A 200 11.88 -20.59 5.73
C LYS A 200 10.48 -21.11 6.03
N ASP A 201 9.45 -20.44 5.52
CA ASP A 201 8.05 -20.86 5.66
C ASP A 201 7.68 -22.03 4.71
N GLY A 202 8.63 -22.48 3.86
CA GLY A 202 8.43 -23.60 2.94
C GLY A 202 7.60 -23.26 1.71
N LEU A 203 7.26 -21.98 1.50
CA LEU A 203 6.45 -21.53 0.38
C LEU A 203 7.21 -21.56 -0.95
N ILE A 204 8.52 -21.31 -0.91
CA ILE A 204 9.42 -21.38 -2.06
C ILE A 204 10.70 -22.13 -1.72
N VAL A 205 11.41 -22.59 -2.75
CA VAL A 205 12.78 -23.14 -2.65
C VAL A 205 13.64 -22.45 -3.71
N VAL A 206 14.65 -21.73 -3.29
CA VAL A 206 15.62 -21.08 -4.19
C VAL A 206 16.74 -22.07 -4.50
N ARG A 207 17.01 -22.30 -5.78
CA ARG A 207 18.10 -23.19 -6.24
C ARG A 207 19.02 -22.41 -7.17
N THR A 208 20.31 -22.58 -6.98
CA THR A 208 21.35 -22.09 -7.90
C THR A 208 22.08 -23.30 -8.46
N ASP A 209 22.16 -23.40 -9.77
CA ASP A 209 22.86 -24.48 -10.45
C ASP A 209 24.39 -24.23 -10.47
N PHE A 210 25.13 -25.21 -11.00
CA PHE A 210 26.60 -25.12 -11.11
C PHE A 210 27.09 -24.02 -12.06
N ALA A 211 26.22 -23.51 -12.94
CA ALA A 211 26.49 -22.41 -13.84
C ALA A 211 26.13 -21.05 -13.23
N GLY A 212 25.68 -21.01 -11.97
CA GLY A 212 25.23 -19.79 -11.27
C GLY A 212 23.82 -19.34 -11.63
N LYS A 213 23.06 -20.17 -12.37
CA LYS A 213 21.69 -19.81 -12.73
C LYS A 213 20.73 -20.09 -11.57
N ARG A 214 19.87 -19.12 -11.28
CA ARG A 214 18.86 -19.18 -10.24
C ARG A 214 17.54 -19.70 -10.80
N SER A 215 16.91 -20.60 -10.08
CA SER A 215 15.51 -21.02 -10.26
C SER A 215 14.78 -21.04 -8.92
N VAL A 216 13.48 -20.82 -8.93
CA VAL A 216 12.65 -20.81 -7.72
C VAL A 216 11.51 -21.78 -7.90
N GLY A 217 11.44 -22.77 -7.03
CA GLY A 217 10.35 -23.75 -6.97
C GLY A 217 9.30 -23.35 -5.96
N VAL A 218 8.05 -23.74 -6.22
CA VAL A 218 6.92 -23.67 -5.28
C VAL A 218 6.50 -25.11 -4.98
N PRO A 219 6.98 -25.69 -3.85
CA PRO A 219 6.83 -27.12 -3.59
C PRO A 219 5.39 -27.59 -3.58
N ASP A 220 4.50 -26.85 -2.93
CA ASP A 220 3.08 -27.23 -2.78
C ASP A 220 2.31 -27.22 -4.11
N LEU A 221 2.80 -26.48 -5.10
CA LEU A 221 2.24 -26.48 -6.46
C LEU A 221 3.00 -27.43 -7.40
N GLY A 222 4.15 -27.97 -6.97
CA GLY A 222 4.98 -28.84 -7.79
C GLY A 222 5.59 -28.18 -9.02
N VAL A 223 5.73 -26.85 -9.04
CA VAL A 223 6.20 -26.06 -10.18
C VAL A 223 7.53 -25.36 -9.86
N THR A 224 8.28 -25.00 -10.91
CA THR A 224 9.57 -24.30 -10.79
C THR A 224 9.74 -23.34 -11.95
N THR A 225 10.29 -22.15 -11.68
CA THR A 225 10.62 -21.17 -12.73
C THR A 225 11.73 -21.69 -13.64
N ALA A 226 11.79 -21.18 -14.86
CA ALA A 226 12.95 -21.37 -15.72
C ALA A 226 14.23 -20.81 -15.04
N ALA A 227 15.35 -21.48 -15.27
CA ALA A 227 16.65 -21.04 -14.71
C ALA A 227 17.19 -19.83 -15.48
N VAL A 228 17.62 -18.78 -14.74
CA VAL A 228 18.23 -17.55 -15.28
C VAL A 228 19.53 -17.24 -14.59
N GLU A 229 20.40 -16.49 -15.27
CA GLU A 229 21.60 -15.93 -14.64
C GLU A 229 21.20 -15.05 -13.45
N ALA A 230 21.86 -15.31 -12.30
CA ALA A 230 21.59 -14.63 -11.04
C ALA A 230 22.30 -13.26 -10.98
#